data_331bd7a38f2dae43f544f04ca1682918
#
_entry.id   331bd7a38f2dae43f544f04ca1682918
#
_cell.length_a   1.000
_cell.length_b   1.000
_cell.length_c   1.000
_cell.angle_alpha   90.00
_cell.angle_beta   90.00
_cell.angle_gamma   90.00
#
_symmetry.space_group_name_H-M   'P 1'
#
loop_
_entity.id
_entity.type
_entity.pdbx_description
1 polymer ?
#
loop_
_entity_poly.entity_id
_entity_poly.type
_entity_poly.pdbx_seq_one_letter_code
_entity_poly.pdbx_strand_id
1 'polypeptide(L)'
;IKEGADFVTPDGTVVPNGRLTTAPTPAASYAYCSDTAFDLRVAEAVKGTDVIYHEATYGDEQAARAGIRGHSTARQAARIASEAGASRLVIGHYSKTVTDSSVLVAQATEEFPAVIAANEGMKIDIR
;
A
#
# COMPACT_ATOMS: atom_id res chain seq x y z
N ILE A 1 30.42 -10.44 -8.96
CA ILE A 1 29.66 -9.58 -9.89
C ILE A 1 28.19 -9.58 -9.50
N LYS A 2 27.53 -10.73 -9.37
CA LYS A 2 26.08 -10.82 -9.03
C LYS A 2 25.73 -10.26 -7.66
N GLU A 3 26.68 -10.17 -6.74
CA GLU A 3 26.53 -9.66 -5.37
C GLU A 3 27.03 -8.21 -5.23
N GLY A 4 27.19 -7.50 -6.34
CA GLY A 4 27.63 -6.11 -6.33
C GLY A 4 29.15 -5.90 -6.27
N ALA A 5 29.94 -6.98 -6.20
CA ALA A 5 31.40 -6.87 -6.18
C ALA A 5 31.98 -6.50 -7.55
N ASP A 6 33.00 -5.65 -7.54
CA ASP A 6 33.79 -5.33 -8.71
C ASP A 6 34.53 -6.55 -9.24
N PHE A 7 34.86 -6.56 -10.53
CA PHE A 7 35.63 -7.61 -11.15
C PHE A 7 37.09 -7.21 -11.25
N VAL A 8 37.98 -8.08 -10.79
CA VAL A 8 39.43 -7.90 -10.94
C VAL A 8 39.93 -8.83 -12.04
N THR A 9 40.55 -8.25 -13.04
CA THR A 9 41.17 -8.99 -14.14
C THR A 9 42.47 -9.68 -13.70
N PRO A 10 42.97 -10.67 -14.45
CA PRO A 10 44.19 -11.37 -14.09
C PRO A 10 45.46 -10.47 -13.95
N ASP A 11 45.45 -9.33 -14.64
CA ASP A 11 46.53 -8.32 -14.57
C ASP A 11 46.34 -7.30 -13.44
N GLY A 12 45.29 -7.47 -12.61
CA GLY A 12 45.00 -6.63 -11.45
C GLY A 12 44.16 -5.40 -11.75
N THR A 13 43.66 -5.21 -12.99
CA THR A 13 42.78 -4.10 -13.33
C THR A 13 41.40 -4.29 -12.69
N VAL A 14 40.90 -3.27 -11.98
CA VAL A 14 39.58 -3.30 -11.36
C VAL A 14 38.54 -2.75 -12.34
N VAL A 15 37.55 -3.56 -12.67
CA VAL A 15 36.38 -3.14 -13.46
C VAL A 15 35.19 -2.98 -12.50
N PRO A 16 34.68 -1.75 -12.34
CA PRO A 16 33.56 -1.48 -11.45
C PRO A 16 32.32 -2.29 -11.84
N ASN A 17 31.61 -2.84 -10.85
CA ASN A 17 30.40 -3.65 -11.03
C ASN A 17 29.36 -2.93 -11.90
N GLY A 18 29.13 -1.64 -11.69
CA GLY A 18 28.18 -0.83 -12.46
C GLY A 18 28.49 -0.70 -13.96
N ARG A 19 29.71 -1.07 -14.41
CA ARG A 19 30.03 -1.16 -15.84
C ARG A 19 29.73 -2.52 -16.45
N LEU A 20 29.53 -3.53 -15.60
CA LEU A 20 29.35 -4.93 -16.00
C LEU A 20 27.90 -5.38 -15.84
N THR A 21 27.09 -4.61 -15.12
CA THR A 21 25.72 -4.97 -14.79
C THR A 21 24.78 -3.79 -15.03
N THR A 22 23.51 -4.10 -15.32
CA THR A 22 22.42 -3.14 -15.23
C THR A 22 21.68 -3.37 -13.92
N ALA A 23 21.26 -2.29 -13.26
CA ALA A 23 20.42 -2.41 -12.07
C ALA A 23 19.13 -3.17 -12.41
N PRO A 24 18.70 -4.12 -11.56
CA PRO A 24 17.43 -4.78 -11.76
C PRO A 24 16.28 -3.78 -11.66
N THR A 25 15.20 -4.04 -12.39
CA THR A 25 13.96 -3.31 -12.15
C THR A 25 13.51 -3.58 -10.70
N PRO A 26 13.22 -2.56 -9.89
CA PRO A 26 12.73 -2.76 -8.54
C PRO A 26 11.52 -3.70 -8.52
N ALA A 27 11.47 -4.61 -7.57
CA ALA A 27 10.31 -5.47 -7.38
C ALA A 27 9.12 -4.62 -6.94
N ALA A 28 7.94 -4.90 -7.48
CA ALA A 28 6.70 -4.31 -6.99
C ALA A 28 6.38 -4.87 -5.61
N SER A 29 5.80 -4.05 -4.75
CA SER A 29 5.49 -4.36 -3.37
C SER A 29 4.00 -4.23 -3.07
N TYR A 30 3.49 -5.11 -2.23
CA TYR A 30 2.09 -5.15 -1.83
C TYR A 30 1.97 -5.39 -0.32
N ALA A 31 1.14 -4.62 0.34
CA ALA A 31 0.80 -4.82 1.75
C ALA A 31 -0.69 -5.13 1.91
N TYR A 32 -1.00 -6.11 2.73
CA TYR A 32 -2.37 -6.47 3.11
C TYR A 32 -2.60 -6.13 4.58
N CYS A 33 -3.39 -5.07 4.81
CA CYS A 33 -3.79 -4.62 6.14
C CYS A 33 -5.22 -5.10 6.40
N SER A 34 -5.32 -6.20 7.16
CA SER A 34 -6.59 -6.79 7.58
C SER A 34 -7.26 -5.94 8.66
N ASP A 35 -8.29 -6.47 9.32
CA ASP A 35 -9.08 -5.79 10.34
C ASP A 35 -8.20 -5.12 11.39
N THR A 36 -8.27 -3.80 11.47
CA THR A 36 -7.49 -2.99 12.40
C THR A 36 -8.17 -1.66 12.71
N ALA A 37 -8.11 -1.24 13.96
CA ALA A 37 -8.39 0.14 14.30
C ALA A 37 -7.33 1.06 13.66
N PHE A 38 -7.69 2.31 13.44
CA PHE A 38 -6.74 3.30 12.93
C PHE A 38 -5.52 3.44 13.84
N ASP A 39 -4.34 3.17 13.27
CA ASP A 39 -3.06 3.23 13.97
C ASP A 39 -1.94 3.64 12.98
N LEU A 40 -1.32 4.78 13.21
CA LEU A 40 -0.24 5.27 12.35
C LEU A 40 1.00 4.36 12.33
N ARG A 41 1.15 3.45 13.29
CA ARG A 41 2.22 2.44 13.25
C ARG A 41 2.08 1.50 12.05
N VAL A 42 0.85 1.32 11.55
CA VAL A 42 0.62 0.57 10.30
C VAL A 42 1.27 1.29 9.12
N ALA A 43 1.14 2.62 9.03
CA ALA A 43 1.77 3.39 7.95
C ALA A 43 3.31 3.26 7.97
N GLU A 44 3.92 3.29 9.13
CA GLU A 44 5.37 3.07 9.26
C GLU A 44 5.78 1.64 8.83
N ALA A 45 4.99 0.63 9.19
CA ALA A 45 5.27 -0.77 8.85
C ALA A 45 5.18 -1.05 7.33
N VAL A 46 4.32 -0.30 6.61
CA VAL A 46 4.10 -0.47 5.16
C VAL A 46 4.69 0.66 4.33
N LYS A 47 5.62 1.40 4.87
CA LYS A 47 6.22 2.58 4.23
C LYS A 47 6.85 2.25 2.89
N GLY A 48 6.52 3.05 1.87
CA GLY A 48 7.05 2.92 0.51
C GLY A 48 6.50 1.72 -0.28
N THR A 49 5.46 1.06 0.21
CA THR A 49 4.77 -0.01 -0.53
C THR A 49 4.03 0.55 -1.74
N ASP A 50 4.12 -0.12 -2.90
CA ASP A 50 3.47 0.35 -4.12
C ASP A 50 1.93 0.29 -4.00
N VAL A 51 1.40 -0.83 -3.53
CA VAL A 51 -0.05 -1.03 -3.37
C VAL A 51 -0.35 -1.50 -1.96
N ILE A 52 -1.22 -0.76 -1.27
CA ILE A 52 -1.74 -1.14 0.04
C ILE A 52 -3.20 -1.57 -0.12
N TYR A 53 -3.56 -2.78 0.31
CA TYR A 53 -4.93 -3.13 0.66
C TYR A 53 -5.14 -2.78 2.13
N HIS A 54 -6.22 -2.06 2.44
CA HIS A 54 -6.59 -1.75 3.82
C HIS A 54 -8.09 -1.95 4.00
N GLU A 55 -8.49 -2.49 5.16
CA GLU A 55 -9.89 -2.53 5.52
C GLU A 55 -10.48 -1.13 5.59
N ALA A 56 -11.74 -0.99 5.22
CA ALA A 56 -12.52 0.23 5.26
C ALA A 56 -13.97 -0.12 5.61
N THR A 57 -14.13 -0.69 6.79
CA THR A 57 -15.41 -1.27 7.22
C THR A 57 -16.50 -0.21 7.30
N TYR A 58 -16.15 1.04 7.60
CA TYR A 58 -17.10 2.12 7.87
C TYR A 58 -16.79 3.40 7.07
N GLY A 59 -17.80 4.24 6.92
CA GLY A 59 -17.68 5.63 6.49
C GLY A 59 -17.44 6.59 7.66
N ASP A 60 -17.26 7.87 7.34
CA ASP A 60 -16.94 8.94 8.31
C ASP A 60 -18.01 9.08 9.41
N GLU A 61 -19.28 8.90 9.05
CA GLU A 61 -20.41 8.98 9.97
C GLU A 61 -20.39 7.91 11.07
N GLN A 62 -19.61 6.85 10.89
CA GLN A 62 -19.46 5.74 11.84
C GLN A 62 -18.05 5.66 12.45
N ALA A 63 -17.26 6.73 12.39
CA ALA A 63 -15.87 6.74 12.87
C ALA A 63 -15.73 6.32 14.34
N ALA A 64 -16.62 6.79 15.22
CA ALA A 64 -16.63 6.39 16.63
C ALA A 64 -16.88 4.88 16.78
N ARG A 65 -17.80 4.32 15.99
CA ARG A 65 -18.10 2.88 15.98
C ARG A 65 -16.94 2.06 15.46
N ALA A 66 -16.25 2.56 14.41
CA ALA A 66 -15.05 1.93 13.87
C ALA A 66 -14.01 1.70 14.98
N GLY A 67 -13.66 2.75 15.72
CA GLY A 67 -12.69 2.65 16.82
C GLY A 67 -13.09 1.66 17.91
N ILE A 68 -14.36 1.68 18.34
CA ILE A 68 -14.88 0.75 19.38
C ILE A 68 -14.82 -0.71 18.90
N ARG A 69 -15.03 -0.94 17.61
CA ARG A 69 -15.08 -2.29 17.02
C ARG A 69 -13.73 -2.80 16.54
N GLY A 70 -12.66 -2.01 16.65
CA GLY A 70 -11.34 -2.36 16.17
C GLY A 70 -11.20 -2.33 14.65
N HIS A 71 -11.96 -1.44 14.00
CA HIS A 71 -11.97 -1.24 12.56
C HIS A 71 -11.58 0.19 12.18
N SER A 72 -11.42 0.41 10.87
CA SER A 72 -11.11 1.72 10.31
C SER A 72 -12.25 2.25 9.42
N THR A 73 -12.25 3.57 9.23
CA THR A 73 -13.03 4.20 8.16
C THR A 73 -12.22 4.24 6.86
N ALA A 74 -12.92 4.47 5.74
CA ALA A 74 -12.28 4.63 4.44
C ALA A 74 -11.29 5.83 4.43
N ARG A 75 -11.63 6.94 5.08
CA ARG A 75 -10.74 8.09 5.26
C ARG A 75 -9.50 7.72 6.07
N GLN A 76 -9.66 6.95 7.14
CA GLN A 76 -8.53 6.49 7.96
C GLN A 76 -7.60 5.55 7.17
N ALA A 77 -8.15 4.64 6.38
CA ALA A 77 -7.36 3.80 5.45
C ALA A 77 -6.56 4.66 4.46
N ALA A 78 -7.20 5.69 3.89
CA ALA A 78 -6.55 6.64 2.99
C ALA A 78 -5.44 7.45 3.67
N ARG A 79 -5.64 7.84 4.93
CA ARG A 79 -4.59 8.48 5.73
C ARG A 79 -3.38 7.58 5.92
N ILE A 80 -3.58 6.27 6.19
CA ILE A 80 -2.48 5.30 6.26
C ILE A 80 -1.71 5.24 4.95
N ALA A 81 -2.39 5.16 3.80
CA ALA A 81 -1.75 5.11 2.49
C ALA A 81 -0.95 6.39 2.17
N SER A 82 -1.49 7.56 2.55
CA SER A 82 -0.84 8.86 2.39
C SER A 82 0.44 8.95 3.24
N GLU A 83 0.38 8.61 4.52
CA GLU A 83 1.53 8.63 5.43
C GLU A 83 2.59 7.58 5.05
N ALA A 84 2.17 6.44 4.52
CA ALA A 84 3.09 5.41 4.02
C ALA A 84 3.79 5.80 2.71
N GLY A 85 3.29 6.80 1.99
CA GLY A 85 3.79 7.16 0.67
C GLY A 85 3.49 6.10 -0.38
N ALA A 86 2.35 5.42 -0.28
CA ALA A 86 1.94 4.40 -1.24
C ALA A 86 1.63 5.00 -2.62
N SER A 87 1.73 4.18 -3.66
CA SER A 87 1.31 4.58 -5.02
C SER A 87 -0.18 4.40 -5.22
N ARG A 88 -0.80 3.42 -4.53
CA ARG A 88 -2.21 3.06 -4.70
C ARG A 88 -2.79 2.45 -3.43
N LEU A 89 -4.04 2.79 -3.14
CA LEU A 89 -4.83 2.20 -2.06
C LEU A 89 -5.98 1.39 -2.64
N VAL A 90 -6.12 0.17 -2.15
CA VAL A 90 -7.29 -0.68 -2.39
C VAL A 90 -8.04 -0.79 -1.07
N ILE A 91 -9.29 -0.35 -1.04
CA ILE A 91 -10.15 -0.48 0.14
C ILE A 91 -11.10 -1.66 0.00
N GLY A 92 -11.39 -2.33 1.10
CA GLY A 92 -12.30 -3.48 1.13
C GLY A 92 -12.80 -3.77 2.54
N HIS A 93 -13.36 -4.97 2.76
CA HIS A 93 -13.94 -5.38 4.04
C HIS A 93 -15.08 -4.46 4.50
N TYR A 94 -16.01 -4.16 3.60
CA TYR A 94 -17.11 -3.24 3.90
C TYR A 94 -18.12 -3.84 4.88
N SER A 95 -18.64 -3.02 5.81
CA SER A 95 -19.78 -3.41 6.62
C SER A 95 -20.96 -3.79 5.71
N LYS A 96 -21.72 -4.80 6.12
CA LYS A 96 -22.99 -5.18 5.44
C LYS A 96 -24.01 -4.04 5.31
N THR A 97 -23.83 -2.97 6.05
CA THR A 97 -24.67 -1.76 5.96
C THR A 97 -24.23 -0.80 4.86
N VAL A 98 -23.05 -1.02 4.28
CA VAL A 98 -22.59 -0.26 3.11
C VAL A 98 -23.22 -0.84 1.86
N THR A 99 -24.15 -0.12 1.29
CA THR A 99 -24.86 -0.52 0.05
C THR A 99 -24.19 0.01 -1.21
N ASP A 100 -23.36 1.05 -1.07
CA ASP A 100 -22.64 1.69 -2.16
C ASP A 100 -21.22 2.07 -1.71
N SER A 101 -20.23 1.35 -2.20
CA SER A 101 -18.82 1.60 -1.89
C SER A 101 -18.28 2.90 -2.51
N SER A 102 -18.98 3.52 -3.46
CA SER A 102 -18.57 4.79 -4.06
C SER A 102 -18.51 5.93 -3.03
N VAL A 103 -19.37 5.88 -2.02
CA VAL A 103 -19.36 6.84 -0.91
C VAL A 103 -18.04 6.72 -0.11
N LEU A 104 -17.59 5.51 0.17
CA LEU A 104 -16.34 5.25 0.85
C LEU A 104 -15.14 5.71 0.02
N VAL A 105 -15.17 5.44 -1.29
CA VAL A 105 -14.13 5.93 -2.22
C VAL A 105 -14.06 7.45 -2.22
N ALA A 106 -15.21 8.13 -2.27
CA ALA A 106 -15.24 9.59 -2.24
C ALA A 106 -14.60 10.16 -0.97
N GLN A 107 -14.94 9.61 0.20
CA GLN A 107 -14.35 10.02 1.49
C GLN A 107 -12.85 9.75 1.56
N ALA A 108 -12.41 8.59 1.07
CA ALA A 108 -10.99 8.22 1.03
C ALA A 108 -10.19 9.12 0.07
N THR A 109 -10.77 9.46 -1.08
CA THR A 109 -10.10 10.26 -2.13
C THR A 109 -9.78 11.68 -1.66
N GLU A 110 -10.46 12.20 -0.66
CA GLU A 110 -10.13 13.49 -0.05
C GLU A 110 -8.76 13.49 0.67
N GLU A 111 -8.31 12.32 1.16
CA GLU A 111 -7.02 12.16 1.83
C GLU A 111 -5.94 11.56 0.91
N PHE A 112 -6.35 10.71 -0.05
CA PHE A 112 -5.44 10.00 -0.94
C PHE A 112 -6.09 9.77 -2.31
N PRO A 113 -5.56 10.32 -3.43
CA PRO A 113 -6.28 10.36 -4.70
C PRO A 113 -6.39 9.02 -5.43
N ALA A 114 -5.46 8.09 -5.22
CA ALA A 114 -5.38 6.83 -5.97
C ALA A 114 -6.07 5.67 -5.22
N VAL A 115 -7.40 5.77 -5.02
CA VAL A 115 -8.22 4.80 -4.30
C VAL A 115 -9.01 3.91 -5.25
N ILE A 116 -9.03 2.61 -4.97
CA ILE A 116 -9.82 1.60 -5.68
C ILE A 116 -10.69 0.87 -4.65
N ALA A 117 -12.00 0.73 -4.94
CA ALA A 117 -12.86 -0.16 -4.19
C ALA A 117 -12.66 -1.60 -4.65
N ALA A 118 -12.32 -2.50 -3.73
CA ALA A 118 -12.22 -3.93 -4.04
C ALA A 118 -13.61 -4.55 -4.22
N ASN A 119 -13.72 -5.42 -5.22
CA ASN A 119 -14.88 -6.26 -5.45
C ASN A 119 -14.42 -7.71 -5.62
N GLU A 120 -15.30 -8.66 -5.30
CA GLU A 120 -15.01 -10.08 -5.46
C GLU A 120 -14.62 -10.42 -6.90
N GLY A 121 -13.56 -11.19 -7.07
CA GLY A 121 -13.03 -11.58 -8.38
C GLY A 121 -12.23 -10.51 -9.11
N MET A 122 -12.10 -9.31 -8.55
CA MET A 122 -11.30 -8.23 -9.14
C MET A 122 -9.81 -8.61 -9.19
N LYS A 123 -9.19 -8.36 -10.33
CA LYS A 123 -7.73 -8.49 -10.50
C LYS A 123 -7.13 -7.08 -10.53
N ILE A 124 -6.10 -6.88 -9.74
CA ILE A 124 -5.39 -5.60 -9.62
C ILE A 124 -3.94 -5.85 -9.96
N ASP A 125 -3.43 -5.14 -10.96
CA ASP A 125 -2.02 -5.15 -11.29
C ASP A 125 -1.25 -4.32 -10.26
N ILE A 126 -0.16 -4.87 -9.74
CA ILE A 126 0.68 -4.21 -8.75
C ILE A 126 1.66 -3.21 -9.41
N ARG A 127 1.87 -3.33 -10.72
CA ARG A 127 2.74 -2.42 -11.50
C ARG A 127 1.97 -1.48 -12.39
#